data_d774024677de93797b929a12127eff96
#
_entry.id   d774024677de93797b929a12127eff96
#
_cell.length_a   1.000
_cell.length_b   1.000
_cell.length_c   1.000
_cell.angle_alpha   90.00
_cell.angle_beta   90.00
_cell.angle_gamma   90.00
#
_symmetry.space_group_name_H-M   'P 1'
#
loop_
_entity.id
_entity.type
_entity.pdbx_description
1 polymer ?
#
loop_
_entity_poly.entity_id
_entity_poly.type
_entity_poly.pdbx_seq_one_letter_code
_entity_poly.pdbx_strand_id
1 'polypeptide(L)'
;GMNAQTVKGEGSLLGNIGYQTNYERFGLGVQGRYAIANKLRIAPDVTFFFPKDKVTGLDVNVNFHYVFNFKEDGQGFSVYPLAGIGMQNNFYGKNSVEIEGKEIEIDRSNSTKFAFNLGGGITLPLSEHSYLNAEAKFMFAKDDNVVIMLGYGYKF
;
A
#
# COMPACT_ATOMS: atom_id res chain seq x y z
N GLY A 1 21.42 -14.94 14.04
CA GLY A 1 20.37 -14.50 14.64
C GLY A 1 19.53 -13.63 14.00
N MET A 2 18.78 -14.14 13.50
CA MET A 2 18.17 -13.60 12.96
C MET A 2 17.23 -12.91 13.45
N ASN A 3 17.49 -11.83 13.59
CA ASN A 3 16.66 -10.91 14.21
C ASN A 3 15.63 -10.45 13.25
N ALA A 4 14.39 -10.63 13.58
CA ALA A 4 13.30 -9.96 12.90
C ALA A 4 13.37 -8.44 13.13
N GLN A 5 14.45 -7.96 13.71
CA GLN A 5 14.56 -6.56 14.08
C GLN A 5 14.80 -5.70 12.85
N THR A 6 14.05 -4.62 12.77
CA THR A 6 14.32 -3.57 11.80
C THR A 6 15.52 -2.78 12.28
N VAL A 7 16.59 -2.86 11.52
CA VAL A 7 17.86 -2.20 11.83
C VAL A 7 18.08 -1.10 10.81
N LYS A 8 18.59 0.04 11.26
CA LYS A 8 18.91 1.16 10.39
C LYS A 8 19.69 0.70 9.17
N GLY A 9 19.24 1.10 7.99
CA GLY A 9 19.87 0.73 6.74
C GLY A 9 19.28 -0.50 6.08
N GLU A 10 18.40 -1.23 6.77
CA GLU A 10 17.75 -2.39 6.18
C GLU A 10 16.72 -1.98 5.14
N GLY A 11 16.82 -2.56 3.97
CA GLY A 11 15.89 -2.32 2.88
C GLY A 11 15.18 -3.57 2.44
N SER A 12 13.95 -3.44 1.96
CA SER A 12 13.19 -4.54 1.41
C SER A 12 12.21 -4.07 0.35
N LEU A 13 11.76 -5.01 -0.46
CA LEU A 13 10.71 -4.82 -1.44
C LEU A 13 9.59 -5.81 -1.18
N LEU A 14 8.36 -5.33 -1.26
CA LEU A 14 7.19 -6.10 -0.92
C LEU A 14 6.15 -5.98 -2.04
N GLY A 15 5.70 -7.13 -2.55
CA GLY A 15 4.56 -7.18 -3.46
C GLY A 15 3.29 -7.49 -2.68
N ASN A 16 2.24 -6.74 -2.93
CA ASN A 16 0.97 -6.86 -2.20
C ASN A 16 -0.20 -7.15 -3.13
N ILE A 17 -1.14 -7.91 -2.59
CA ILE A 17 -2.50 -7.97 -3.12
C ILE A 17 -3.36 -7.18 -2.14
N GLY A 18 -4.13 -6.25 -2.64
CA GLY A 18 -4.94 -5.38 -1.80
C GLY A 18 -6.43 -5.46 -2.12
N TYR A 19 -7.22 -5.09 -1.11
CA TYR A 19 -8.66 -4.93 -1.26
C TYR A 19 -9.05 -3.59 -0.66
N GLN A 20 -9.77 -2.79 -1.44
CA GLN A 20 -10.23 -1.48 -1.04
C GLN A 20 -11.74 -1.55 -0.79
N THR A 21 -12.16 -1.23 0.43
CA THR A 21 -13.55 -1.41 0.83
C THR A 21 -14.51 -0.40 0.21
N ASN A 22 -14.06 0.84 0.03
CA ASN A 22 -14.94 1.88 -0.47
C ASN A 22 -15.44 1.61 -1.89
N TYR A 23 -14.55 1.21 -2.77
CA TYR A 23 -14.92 0.89 -4.15
C TYR A 23 -15.08 -0.60 -4.40
N GLU A 24 -14.90 -1.42 -3.36
CA GLU A 24 -15.00 -2.89 -3.44
C GLU A 24 -14.19 -3.45 -4.60
N ARG A 25 -12.93 -3.09 -4.69
CA ARG A 25 -12.06 -3.52 -5.77
C ARG A 25 -10.75 -4.08 -5.26
N PHE A 26 -10.17 -4.99 -6.03
CA PHE A 26 -8.88 -5.58 -5.75
C PHE A 26 -7.78 -4.79 -6.44
N GLY A 27 -6.58 -4.87 -5.89
CA GLY A 27 -5.43 -4.20 -6.44
C GLY A 27 -4.14 -4.99 -6.24
N LEU A 28 -3.13 -4.57 -6.99
CA LEU A 28 -1.77 -5.07 -6.84
C LEU A 28 -0.88 -3.89 -6.51
N GLY A 29 0.02 -4.10 -5.56
CA GLY A 29 0.90 -3.04 -5.11
C GLY A 29 2.33 -3.49 -4.93
N VAL A 30 3.21 -2.51 -4.93
CA VAL A 30 4.62 -2.68 -4.62
C VAL A 30 4.98 -1.66 -3.56
N GLN A 31 5.67 -2.11 -2.52
CA GLN A 31 6.10 -1.25 -1.43
C GLN A 31 7.59 -1.42 -1.23
N GLY A 32 8.30 -0.29 -1.20
CA GLY A 32 9.67 -0.25 -0.76
C GLY A 32 9.70 0.06 0.72
N ARG A 33 10.62 -0.54 1.44
CA ARG A 33 10.80 -0.29 2.86
C ARG A 33 12.26 0.00 3.16
N TYR A 34 12.50 1.05 3.89
CA TYR A 34 13.86 1.43 4.30
C TYR A 34 13.85 1.88 5.75
N ALA A 35 14.69 1.26 6.55
CA ALA A 35 14.82 1.61 7.96
C ALA A 35 15.71 2.84 8.09
N ILE A 36 15.12 3.97 8.44
CA ILE A 36 15.84 5.23 8.62
C ILE A 36 16.44 5.35 10.02
N ALA A 37 15.95 4.54 10.94
CA ALA A 37 16.48 4.39 12.29
C ALA A 37 16.09 3.01 12.80
N ASN A 38 16.63 2.62 13.95
CA ASN A 38 16.19 1.39 14.58
C ASN A 38 14.72 1.54 14.93
N LYS A 39 13.91 0.60 14.51
CA LYS A 39 12.46 0.58 14.73
C LYS A 39 11.66 1.61 13.93
N LEU A 40 12.29 2.51 13.20
CA LEU A 40 11.58 3.48 12.38
C LEU A 40 11.87 3.24 10.91
N ARG A 41 10.82 3.06 10.14
CA ARG A 41 10.92 2.68 8.75
C ARG A 41 10.06 3.59 7.89
N ILE A 42 10.57 3.98 6.73
CA ILE A 42 9.79 4.68 5.71
C ILE A 42 9.38 3.66 4.65
N ALA A 43 8.13 3.76 4.22
CA ALA A 43 7.55 2.79 3.29
C ALA A 43 6.74 3.48 2.21
N PRO A 44 7.40 3.89 1.11
CA PRO A 44 6.65 4.35 -0.06
C PRO A 44 6.01 3.17 -0.77
N ASP A 45 4.80 3.36 -1.27
CA ASP A 45 4.13 2.32 -2.02
C ASP A 45 3.30 2.88 -3.16
N VAL A 46 3.10 2.04 -4.16
CA VAL A 46 2.23 2.31 -5.28
C VAL A 46 1.29 1.12 -5.43
N THR A 47 0.00 1.36 -5.47
CA THR A 47 -1.00 0.31 -5.62
C THR A 47 -1.91 0.63 -6.79
N PHE A 48 -2.03 -0.34 -7.69
CA PHE A 48 -2.94 -0.26 -8.82
C PHE A 48 -4.19 -1.06 -8.48
N PHE A 49 -5.35 -0.41 -8.48
CA PHE A 49 -6.64 -1.05 -8.26
C PHE A 49 -7.31 -1.35 -9.59
N PHE A 50 -7.73 -2.60 -9.75
CA PHE A 50 -8.40 -3.02 -10.97
C PHE A 50 -9.72 -2.27 -11.13
N PRO A 51 -10.07 -1.88 -12.36
CA PRO A 51 -11.28 -1.10 -12.57
C PRO A 51 -12.53 -1.89 -12.18
N LYS A 52 -13.37 -1.25 -11.39
CA LYS A 52 -14.72 -1.69 -11.12
C LYS A 52 -15.64 -0.57 -11.55
N ASP A 53 -16.64 -0.88 -12.36
CA ASP A 53 -17.54 0.14 -12.93
C ASP A 53 -16.75 1.22 -13.72
N LYS A 54 -15.73 0.77 -14.45
CA LYS A 54 -14.87 1.61 -15.31
C LYS A 54 -14.01 2.63 -14.54
N VAL A 55 -13.82 2.46 -13.25
CA VAL A 55 -12.94 3.33 -12.45
C VAL A 55 -11.69 2.58 -12.08
N THR A 56 -10.57 3.05 -12.59
CA THR A 56 -9.24 2.50 -12.28
C THR A 56 -8.60 3.36 -11.20
N GLY A 57 -8.01 2.75 -10.20
CA GLY A 57 -7.34 3.46 -9.12
C GLY A 57 -5.84 3.29 -9.17
N LEU A 58 -5.13 4.36 -8.86
CA LEU A 58 -3.69 4.32 -8.66
C LEU A 58 -3.37 5.14 -7.40
N ASP A 59 -2.95 4.47 -6.36
CA ASP A 59 -2.62 5.11 -5.09
C ASP A 59 -1.12 5.16 -4.92
N VAL A 60 -0.63 6.32 -4.52
CA VAL A 60 0.78 6.52 -4.16
C VAL A 60 0.80 6.98 -2.71
N ASN A 61 1.56 6.28 -1.89
CA ASN A 61 1.62 6.56 -0.45
C ASN A 61 3.04 6.61 0.04
N VAL A 62 3.25 7.42 1.07
CA VAL A 62 4.47 7.38 1.86
C VAL A 62 4.05 7.26 3.32
N ASN A 63 4.37 6.13 3.92
CA ASN A 63 4.02 5.86 5.29
C ASN A 63 5.28 5.68 6.14
N PHE A 64 5.14 5.99 7.42
CA PHE A 64 6.16 5.71 8.41
C PHE A 64 5.65 4.57 9.28
N HIS A 65 6.50 3.59 9.52
CA HIS A 65 6.20 2.45 10.37
C HIS A 65 7.06 2.50 11.61
N TYR A 66 6.45 2.37 12.76
CA TYR A 66 7.18 2.14 13.99
C TYR A 66 7.10 0.66 14.30
N VAL A 67 8.24 -0.02 14.28
CA VAL A 67 8.29 -1.48 14.27
C VAL A 67 8.57 -2.03 15.66
N PHE A 68 7.66 -2.85 16.17
CA PHE A 68 7.86 -3.60 17.40
C PHE A 68 8.17 -5.04 17.04
N ASN A 69 9.32 -5.52 17.50
CA ASN A 69 9.75 -6.88 17.20
C ASN A 69 9.46 -7.77 18.40
N PHE A 70 8.72 -8.83 18.15
CA PHE A 70 8.40 -9.83 19.15
C PHE A 70 9.11 -11.13 18.78
N LYS A 71 9.93 -11.63 19.68
CA LYS A 71 10.72 -12.80 19.41
C LYS A 71 10.43 -13.83 20.48
N GLU A 72 9.74 -14.88 20.08
CA GLU A 72 9.46 -15.97 20.97
C GLU A 72 9.96 -17.24 20.34
N ASP A 73 10.83 -17.98 21.03
CA ASP A 73 11.34 -19.29 20.60
C ASP A 73 11.96 -19.32 19.20
N GLY A 74 12.70 -18.30 18.84
CA GLY A 74 13.38 -18.26 17.54
C GLY A 74 12.49 -17.92 16.36
N GLN A 75 11.19 -17.79 16.57
CA GLN A 75 10.29 -17.32 15.54
C GLN A 75 9.86 -15.91 15.89
N GLY A 76 10.49 -14.97 15.27
CA GLY A 76 10.13 -13.58 15.48
C GLY A 76 9.03 -13.16 14.54
N PHE A 77 8.11 -12.36 15.05
CA PHE A 77 7.22 -11.60 14.20
C PHE A 77 7.30 -10.14 14.63
N SER A 78 6.91 -9.25 13.77
CA SER A 78 6.87 -7.83 14.11
C SER A 78 5.51 -7.27 13.81
N VAL A 79 5.10 -6.30 14.62
CA VAL A 79 3.90 -5.52 14.37
C VAL A 79 4.30 -4.07 14.24
N TYR A 80 3.58 -3.32 13.45
CA TYR A 80 3.90 -1.92 13.26
C TYR A 80 2.64 -1.09 13.09
N PRO A 81 2.46 -0.06 13.91
CA PRO A 81 1.55 1.01 13.57
C PRO A 81 2.15 1.83 12.44
N LEU A 82 1.30 2.34 11.59
CA LEU A 82 1.73 3.21 10.50
C LEU A 82 0.94 4.50 10.49
N ALA A 83 1.61 5.54 10.03
CA ALA A 83 1.00 6.83 9.77
C ALA A 83 1.70 7.44 8.57
N GLY A 84 0.96 8.11 7.73
CA GLY A 84 1.55 8.71 6.55
C GLY A 84 0.55 9.50 5.73
N ILE A 85 0.98 9.84 4.55
CA ILE A 85 0.18 10.57 3.59
C ILE A 85 0.13 9.81 2.28
N GLY A 86 -0.94 10.01 1.56
CA GLY A 86 -1.12 9.37 0.28
C GLY A 86 -1.85 10.24 -0.71
N MET A 87 -1.84 9.78 -1.95
CA MET A 87 -2.54 10.41 -3.03
C MET A 87 -3.34 9.34 -3.75
N GLN A 88 -4.65 9.51 -3.77
CA GLN A 88 -5.55 8.60 -4.47
C GLN A 88 -5.89 9.20 -5.82
N ASN A 89 -5.53 8.48 -6.87
CA ASN A 89 -5.86 8.89 -8.23
C ASN A 89 -6.88 7.91 -8.79
N ASN A 90 -8.02 8.43 -9.20
CA ASN A 90 -9.05 7.64 -9.85
C ASN A 90 -9.19 8.10 -11.29
N PHE A 91 -9.06 7.14 -12.21
CA PHE A 91 -9.19 7.39 -13.62
C PHE A 91 -10.52 6.81 -14.06
N TYR A 92 -11.43 7.69 -14.46
CA TYR A 92 -12.72 7.26 -14.96
C TYR A 92 -12.57 6.87 -16.41
N GLY A 93 -13.18 5.75 -16.78
CA GLY A 93 -13.05 5.21 -18.11
C GLY A 93 -13.52 6.17 -19.19
N LYS A 94 -12.82 6.11 -20.33
CA LYS A 94 -13.14 6.92 -21.47
C LYS A 94 -14.52 6.63 -21.99
N ASN A 95 -15.41 7.58 -21.88
CA ASN A 95 -16.59 7.58 -22.69
C ASN A 95 -16.29 8.44 -23.91
N SER A 96 -15.80 7.83 -24.95
CA SER A 96 -15.76 8.49 -26.24
C SER A 96 -17.11 8.26 -26.88
N VAL A 97 -17.87 9.30 -27.04
CA VAL A 97 -19.10 9.25 -27.82
C VAL A 97 -18.75 9.76 -29.19
N GLU A 98 -18.90 8.88 -30.18
CA GLU A 98 -18.74 9.26 -31.56
C GLU A 98 -20.04 9.88 -32.00
N ILE A 99 -20.09 11.18 -32.14
CA ILE A 99 -21.22 11.90 -32.69
C ILE A 99 -20.80 12.50 -34.03
N GLU A 100 -21.46 12.06 -35.12
CA GLU A 100 -21.23 12.56 -36.46
C GLU A 100 -19.78 12.47 -36.94
N GLY A 101 -19.12 11.36 -36.67
CA GLY A 101 -17.73 11.16 -37.06
C GLY A 101 -16.72 11.98 -36.33
N LYS A 102 -17.13 12.67 -35.27
CA LYS A 102 -16.22 13.37 -34.39
C LYS A 102 -16.19 12.67 -33.03
N GLU A 103 -15.02 12.25 -32.68
CA GLU A 103 -14.79 11.72 -31.37
C GLU A 103 -14.76 12.88 -30.37
N ILE A 104 -15.82 13.01 -29.62
CA ILE A 104 -15.84 13.95 -28.51
C ILE A 104 -15.35 13.22 -27.27
N GLU A 105 -14.16 13.54 -26.84
CA GLU A 105 -13.69 13.10 -25.56
C GLU A 105 -14.46 13.86 -24.50
N ILE A 106 -15.39 13.17 -23.88
CA ILE A 106 -15.99 13.68 -22.65
C ILE A 106 -14.93 13.57 -21.58
N ASP A 107 -14.67 14.69 -20.97
CA ASP A 107 -13.75 14.92 -19.91
C ASP A 107 -13.40 13.72 -19.08
N ARG A 108 -12.14 13.33 -19.18
CA ARG A 108 -11.55 12.48 -18.18
C ARG A 108 -11.54 13.24 -16.89
N SER A 109 -12.47 12.95 -16.04
CA SER A 109 -12.30 13.47 -14.71
C SER A 109 -11.31 12.58 -13.99
N ASN A 110 -10.07 12.97 -14.04
CA ASN A 110 -9.08 12.42 -13.14
C ASN A 110 -9.33 13.06 -11.79
N SER A 111 -9.68 12.27 -10.81
CA SER A 111 -9.86 12.75 -9.46
C SER A 111 -8.62 12.40 -8.67
N THR A 112 -7.90 13.40 -8.21
CA THR A 112 -6.77 13.22 -7.31
C THR A 112 -7.16 13.73 -5.94
N LYS A 113 -7.05 12.88 -4.94
CA LYS A 113 -7.37 13.22 -3.56
C LYS A 113 -6.19 12.92 -2.66
N PHE A 114 -5.87 13.83 -1.78
CA PHE A 114 -4.88 13.58 -0.76
C PHE A 114 -5.54 12.89 0.43
N ALA A 115 -4.83 11.98 1.04
CA ALA A 115 -5.31 11.22 2.16
C ALA A 115 -4.28 11.20 3.28
N PHE A 116 -4.78 11.11 4.49
CA PHE A 116 -3.98 10.83 5.66
C PHE A 116 -4.17 9.37 6.02
N ASN A 117 -3.08 8.63 6.19
CA ASN A 117 -3.13 7.19 6.42
C ASN A 117 -2.82 6.86 7.87
N LEU A 118 -3.65 6.02 8.46
CA LEU A 118 -3.39 5.43 9.77
C LEU A 118 -3.72 3.95 9.71
N GLY A 119 -2.90 3.15 10.31
CA GLY A 119 -3.17 1.73 10.33
C GLY A 119 -2.09 0.95 11.05
N GLY A 120 -1.98 -0.30 10.69
CA GLY A 120 -0.98 -1.18 11.25
C GLY A 120 -0.85 -2.46 10.45
N GLY A 121 0.18 -3.18 10.74
CA GLY A 121 0.43 -4.45 10.08
C GLY A 121 1.23 -5.40 10.92
N ILE A 122 1.35 -6.61 10.40
CA ILE A 122 2.15 -7.67 11.00
C ILE A 122 3.05 -8.27 9.93
N THR A 123 4.29 -8.53 10.29
CA THR A 123 5.28 -9.15 9.42
C THR A 123 5.72 -10.47 10.03
N LEU A 124 5.62 -11.53 9.23
CA LEU A 124 6.04 -12.87 9.63
C LEU A 124 7.25 -13.28 8.79
N PRO A 125 8.44 -13.36 9.42
CA PRO A 125 9.62 -13.80 8.66
C PRO A 125 9.49 -15.27 8.27
N LEU A 126 9.81 -15.55 7.00
CA LEU A 126 9.83 -16.92 6.48
C LEU A 126 11.25 -17.46 6.40
N SER A 127 12.21 -16.59 6.10
CA SER A 127 13.62 -16.92 6.01
C SER A 127 14.44 -15.67 6.32
N GLU A 128 15.74 -15.73 6.12
CA GLU A 128 16.61 -14.57 6.33
C GLU A 128 16.25 -13.39 5.44
N HIS A 129 15.73 -13.67 4.25
CA HIS A 129 15.48 -12.65 3.25
C HIS A 129 14.00 -12.49 2.91
N SER A 130 13.15 -13.43 3.25
CA SER A 130 11.75 -13.38 2.84
C SER A 130 10.79 -13.32 4.02
N TYR A 131 9.65 -12.68 3.80
CA TYR A 131 8.64 -12.51 4.83
C TYR A 131 7.25 -12.37 4.22
N LEU A 132 6.24 -12.72 5.02
CA LEU A 132 4.85 -12.42 4.72
C LEU A 132 4.42 -11.18 5.50
N ASN A 133 3.50 -10.42 4.95
CA ASN A 133 3.02 -9.21 5.57
C ASN A 133 1.52 -9.08 5.40
N ALA A 134 0.84 -8.66 6.44
CA ALA A 134 -0.56 -8.28 6.39
C ALA A 134 -0.71 -6.88 6.97
N GLU A 135 -1.42 -6.02 6.29
CA GLU A 135 -1.56 -4.62 6.67
C GLU A 135 -3.00 -4.18 6.48
N ALA A 136 -3.51 -3.42 7.43
CA ALA A 136 -4.78 -2.75 7.31
C ALA A 136 -4.56 -1.26 7.51
N LYS A 137 -5.09 -0.47 6.61
CA LYS A 137 -4.83 0.96 6.56
C LYS A 137 -6.14 1.71 6.36
N PHE A 138 -6.38 2.69 7.24
CA PHE A 138 -7.44 3.66 7.09
C PHE A 138 -6.88 4.84 6.31
N MET A 139 -7.58 5.22 5.28
CA MET A 139 -7.23 6.39 4.49
C MET A 139 -8.30 7.45 4.70
N PHE A 140 -7.93 8.51 5.40
CA PHE A 140 -8.83 9.62 5.67
C PHE A 140 -8.70 10.62 4.53
N ALA A 141 -9.70 10.63 3.68
CA ALA A 141 -9.80 11.53 2.55
C ALA A 141 -11.23 12.06 2.52
N LYS A 142 -11.60 12.71 1.43
CA LYS A 142 -12.99 13.13 1.24
C LYS A 142 -13.94 11.95 1.35
N ASP A 143 -13.52 10.79 0.85
CA ASP A 143 -14.23 9.53 1.03
C ASP A 143 -13.33 8.59 1.82
N ASP A 144 -13.71 8.29 3.05
CA ASP A 144 -12.93 7.40 3.90
C ASP A 144 -12.87 6.00 3.32
N ASN A 145 -11.74 5.35 3.53
CA ASN A 145 -11.45 4.10 2.87
C ASN A 145 -10.63 3.19 3.77
N VAL A 146 -10.88 1.90 3.69
CA VAL A 146 -10.05 0.90 4.33
C VAL A 146 -9.41 0.05 3.25
N VAL A 147 -8.10 -0.12 3.32
CA VAL A 147 -7.36 -0.96 2.39
C VAL A 147 -6.69 -2.06 3.19
N ILE A 148 -6.96 -3.30 2.82
CA ILE A 148 -6.33 -4.47 3.41
C ILE A 148 -5.35 -5.04 2.40
N MET A 149 -4.11 -5.25 2.83
CA MET A 149 -3.05 -5.72 1.97
C MET A 149 -2.44 -7.00 2.52
N LEU A 150 -2.23 -7.97 1.66
CA LEU A 150 -1.46 -9.16 1.95
C LEU A 150 -0.28 -9.19 1.01
N GLY A 151 0.90 -9.43 1.52
CA GLY A 151 2.09 -9.33 0.72
C GLY A 151 3.18 -10.32 1.04
N TYR A 152 4.10 -10.43 0.10
CA TYR A 152 5.31 -11.21 0.23
C TYR A 152 6.49 -10.28 -0.07
N GLY A 153 7.44 -10.27 0.83
CA GLY A 153 8.57 -9.34 0.74
C GLY A 153 9.92 -10.04 0.73
N TYR A 154 10.89 -9.31 0.20
CA TYR A 154 12.28 -9.75 0.14
C TYR A 154 13.19 -8.68 0.73
N LYS A 155 14.02 -9.08 1.67
CA LYS A 155 15.02 -8.20 2.29
C LYS A 155 16.34 -8.29 1.57
N PHE A 156 16.91 -7.16 1.31
CA PHE A 156 18.21 -7.07 0.65
C PHE A 156 19.37 -7.30 1.62
#